data_bb1f43c5c45ba7e7ec80583a010591cc
#
_entry.id   bb1f43c5c45ba7e7ec80583a010591cc
#
_cell.length_a   1.000
_cell.length_b   1.000
_cell.length_c   1.000
_cell.angle_alpha   90.00
_cell.angle_beta   90.00
_cell.angle_gamma   90.00
#
_symmetry.space_group_name_H-M   'P 1'
#
loop_
_entity.id
_entity.type
_entity.pdbx_description
1 polymer ?
#
loop_
_entity_poly.entity_id
_entity_poly.type
_entity_poly.pdbx_seq_one_letter_code
_entity_poly.pdbx_strand_id
1 'polypeptide(L)'
;MTKSGPGSELAQAAMDLDRELQRFEDLSTDAARIKLTSEKNLERATQALSRAAESQDRIQGLVQKLVAAVGASRERQESEASALLARAQEIAARRGQLAALLQRMSGLGRMAKEVQERLQSGNPEVDDLQARMQQVADDAAGIERDARKQEFEDMSRQAETLRQQILAARNKLGLLRKKE
;
A
#
# COMPACT_ATOMS: atom_id res chain seq x y z
N MET A 1 23.61 -6.19 -14.75
CA MET A 1 23.84 -6.68 -13.36
C MET A 1 22.47 -6.82 -12.71
N THR A 2 21.90 -8.02 -12.74
CA THR A 2 20.65 -8.35 -12.07
C THR A 2 20.91 -8.31 -10.57
N LYS A 3 20.29 -7.35 -9.86
CA LYS A 3 20.27 -7.36 -8.39
C LYS A 3 19.56 -8.66 -7.97
N SER A 4 20.33 -9.60 -7.43
CA SER A 4 19.78 -10.79 -6.77
C SER A 4 18.81 -10.30 -5.68
N GLY A 5 17.54 -10.63 -5.82
CA GLY A 5 16.54 -10.27 -4.82
C GLY A 5 16.79 -11.03 -3.51
N PRO A 6 16.29 -10.54 -2.37
CA PRO A 6 16.56 -11.11 -1.04
C PRO A 6 16.14 -12.58 -0.87
N GLY A 7 15.20 -13.06 -1.67
CA GLY A 7 14.85 -14.48 -1.75
C GLY A 7 15.94 -15.33 -2.39
N SER A 8 16.81 -14.75 -3.22
CA SER A 8 17.92 -15.47 -3.85
C SER A 8 19.08 -15.71 -2.89
N GLU A 9 19.36 -14.79 -1.95
CA GLU A 9 20.44 -14.93 -0.96
C GLU A 9 20.14 -16.04 0.06
N LEU A 10 18.90 -16.09 0.56
CA LEU A 10 18.44 -17.14 1.47
C LEU A 10 18.45 -18.51 0.77
N ALA A 11 17.93 -18.58 -0.45
CA ALA A 11 17.91 -19.80 -1.25
C ALA A 11 19.35 -20.27 -1.55
N GLN A 12 20.26 -19.35 -1.88
CA GLN A 12 21.64 -19.68 -2.15
C GLN A 12 22.33 -20.21 -0.90
N ALA A 13 22.15 -19.55 0.26
CA ALA A 13 22.73 -20.01 1.52
C ALA A 13 22.23 -21.41 1.92
N ALA A 14 20.93 -21.69 1.70
CA ALA A 14 20.35 -23.01 1.95
C ALA A 14 20.94 -24.08 1.03
N MET A 15 21.05 -23.79 -0.28
CA MET A 15 21.63 -24.73 -1.25
C MET A 15 23.12 -25.00 -1.01
N ASP A 16 23.89 -23.99 -0.58
CA ASP A 16 25.29 -24.15 -0.27
C ASP A 16 25.49 -25.00 0.98
N LEU A 17 24.65 -24.85 2.00
CA LEU A 17 24.62 -25.68 3.20
C LEU A 17 24.25 -27.13 2.85
N ASP A 18 23.19 -27.36 2.06
CA ASP A 18 22.74 -28.69 1.66
C ASP A 18 23.85 -29.45 0.91
N ARG A 19 24.53 -28.78 -0.02
CA ARG A 19 25.66 -29.36 -0.77
C ARG A 19 26.83 -29.76 0.13
N GLU A 20 27.16 -28.95 1.13
CA GLU A 20 28.26 -29.26 2.04
C GLU A 20 27.89 -30.36 3.05
N LEU A 21 26.61 -30.46 3.45
CA LEU A 21 26.10 -31.57 4.25
C LEU A 21 26.21 -32.91 3.51
N GLN A 22 25.80 -32.95 2.24
CA GLN A 22 25.94 -34.13 1.39
C GLN A 22 27.41 -34.55 1.28
N ARG A 23 28.30 -33.58 1.03
CA ARG A 23 29.71 -33.83 0.96
C ARG A 23 30.29 -34.41 2.26
N PHE A 24 29.86 -33.89 3.41
CA PHE A 24 30.25 -34.40 4.71
C PHE A 24 29.78 -35.84 4.93
N GLU A 25 28.53 -36.15 4.56
CA GLU A 25 27.96 -37.50 4.63
C GLU A 25 28.76 -38.50 3.77
N ASP A 26 29.11 -38.11 2.55
CA ASP A 26 29.90 -38.94 1.64
C ASP A 26 31.30 -39.22 2.23
N LEU A 27 31.99 -38.17 2.72
CA LEU A 27 33.30 -38.30 3.34
C LEU A 27 33.26 -39.17 4.61
N SER A 28 32.25 -39.01 5.44
CA SER A 28 32.01 -39.81 6.63
C SER A 28 31.78 -41.30 6.29
N THR A 29 30.95 -41.52 5.29
CA THR A 29 30.65 -42.87 4.81
C THR A 29 31.89 -43.56 4.23
N ASP A 30 32.70 -42.82 3.44
CA ASP A 30 33.93 -43.36 2.87
C ASP A 30 34.94 -43.67 3.95
N ALA A 31 35.15 -42.80 4.95
CA ALA A 31 36.03 -43.03 6.07
C ALA A 31 35.63 -44.30 6.85
N ALA A 32 34.33 -44.50 7.10
CA ALA A 32 33.81 -45.65 7.82
C ALA A 32 34.01 -46.98 7.07
N ARG A 33 34.07 -46.97 5.71
CA ARG A 33 34.27 -48.17 4.89
C ARG A 33 35.70 -48.62 4.76
N ILE A 34 36.67 -47.80 5.08
CA ILE A 34 38.10 -48.11 4.95
C ILE A 34 38.51 -49.14 5.99
N LYS A 35 38.95 -50.31 5.55
CA LYS A 35 39.47 -51.33 6.45
C LYS A 35 40.89 -50.94 6.96
N LEU A 36 41.06 -50.80 8.25
CA LEU A 36 42.30 -50.34 8.91
C LEU A 36 43.33 -51.49 9.03
N THR A 37 43.60 -52.21 7.93
CA THR A 37 44.44 -53.44 7.91
C THR A 37 45.83 -53.21 7.27
N SER A 38 46.10 -52.05 6.72
CA SER A 38 47.39 -51.72 6.12
C SER A 38 47.75 -50.25 6.34
N GLU A 39 49.03 -49.94 6.32
CA GLU A 39 49.55 -48.55 6.46
C GLU A 39 48.90 -47.61 5.46
N LYS A 40 48.79 -48.01 4.20
CA LYS A 40 48.10 -47.24 3.12
C LYS A 40 46.63 -46.98 3.44
N ASN A 41 45.92 -47.91 4.02
CA ASN A 41 44.54 -47.73 4.41
C ASN A 41 44.40 -46.84 5.63
N LEU A 42 45.31 -46.88 6.61
CA LEU A 42 45.36 -45.94 7.73
C LEU A 42 45.58 -44.53 7.26
N GLU A 43 46.53 -44.33 6.33
CA GLU A 43 46.79 -43.00 5.75
C GLU A 43 45.55 -42.47 5.03
N ARG A 44 44.88 -43.31 4.22
CA ARG A 44 43.63 -42.93 3.55
C ARG A 44 42.50 -42.58 4.53
N ALA A 45 42.36 -43.34 5.59
CA ALA A 45 41.34 -43.05 6.61
C ALA A 45 41.64 -41.72 7.34
N THR A 46 42.92 -41.46 7.64
CA THR A 46 43.35 -40.19 8.24
C THR A 46 43.03 -38.99 7.30
N GLN A 47 43.32 -39.13 6.02
CA GLN A 47 42.99 -38.08 5.03
C GLN A 47 41.49 -37.85 4.91
N ALA A 48 40.68 -38.93 4.90
CA ALA A 48 39.22 -38.81 4.84
C ALA A 48 38.65 -38.12 6.08
N LEU A 49 39.14 -38.44 7.27
CA LEU A 49 38.78 -37.78 8.52
C LEU A 49 39.18 -36.30 8.54
N SER A 50 40.40 -35.96 8.07
CA SER A 50 40.82 -34.56 7.97
C SER A 50 39.90 -33.75 7.05
N ARG A 51 39.52 -34.31 5.88
CA ARG A 51 38.56 -33.65 4.95
C ARG A 51 37.16 -33.54 5.53
N ALA A 52 36.73 -34.53 6.32
CA ALA A 52 35.46 -34.47 7.03
C ALA A 52 35.47 -33.34 8.10
N ALA A 53 36.57 -33.20 8.86
CA ALA A 53 36.73 -32.12 9.83
C ALA A 53 36.70 -30.73 9.15
N GLU A 54 37.41 -30.55 8.03
CA GLU A 54 37.33 -29.33 7.22
C GLU A 54 35.91 -29.03 6.69
N SER A 55 35.19 -30.09 6.30
CA SER A 55 33.78 -29.93 5.86
C SER A 55 32.88 -29.53 7.02
N GLN A 56 33.10 -30.04 8.22
CA GLN A 56 32.37 -29.65 9.43
C GLN A 56 32.58 -28.16 9.76
N ASP A 57 33.78 -27.64 9.64
CA ASP A 57 34.08 -26.22 9.85
C ASP A 57 33.36 -25.35 8.81
N ARG A 58 33.33 -25.78 7.54
CA ARG A 58 32.60 -25.10 6.49
C ARG A 58 31.08 -25.10 6.75
N ILE A 59 30.52 -26.24 7.22
CA ILE A 59 29.10 -26.32 7.61
C ILE A 59 28.78 -25.29 8.69
N GLN A 60 29.62 -25.15 9.72
CA GLN A 60 29.43 -24.12 10.75
C GLN A 60 29.37 -22.71 10.15
N GLY A 61 30.27 -22.37 9.25
CA GLY A 61 30.28 -21.08 8.57
C GLY A 61 29.03 -20.86 7.69
N LEU A 62 28.52 -21.90 7.00
CA LEU A 62 27.33 -21.86 6.18
C LEU A 62 26.07 -21.73 7.02
N VAL A 63 25.99 -22.40 8.17
CA VAL A 63 24.89 -22.24 9.14
C VAL A 63 24.81 -20.78 9.63
N GLN A 64 25.94 -20.16 9.97
CA GLN A 64 25.97 -18.76 10.38
C GLN A 64 25.48 -17.82 9.26
N LYS A 65 25.90 -18.07 8.02
CA LYS A 65 25.41 -17.32 6.85
C LYS A 65 23.89 -17.47 6.64
N LEU A 66 23.38 -18.70 6.77
CA LEU A 66 21.96 -18.97 6.66
C LEU A 66 21.16 -18.23 7.75
N VAL A 67 21.61 -18.29 9.00
CA VAL A 67 21.00 -17.58 10.12
C VAL A 67 20.98 -16.07 9.87
N ALA A 68 22.09 -15.50 9.39
CA ALA A 68 22.16 -14.08 9.04
C ALA A 68 21.19 -13.72 7.89
N ALA A 69 21.10 -14.56 6.85
CA ALA A 69 20.18 -14.36 5.74
C ALA A 69 18.70 -14.45 6.18
N VAL A 70 18.35 -15.37 7.07
CA VAL A 70 17.02 -15.48 7.69
C VAL A 70 16.70 -14.22 8.49
N GLY A 71 17.63 -13.75 9.34
CA GLY A 71 17.48 -12.53 10.12
C GLY A 71 17.21 -11.31 9.23
N ALA A 72 18.04 -11.10 8.22
CA ALA A 72 17.85 -10.01 7.25
C ALA A 72 16.55 -10.10 6.46
N SER A 73 16.09 -11.32 6.14
CA SER A 73 14.79 -11.52 5.48
C SER A 73 13.63 -11.16 6.40
N ARG A 74 13.72 -11.54 7.67
CA ARG A 74 12.71 -11.21 8.69
C ARG A 74 12.61 -9.70 8.93
N GLU A 75 13.73 -9.01 9.11
CA GLU A 75 13.75 -7.55 9.29
C GLU A 75 13.11 -6.82 8.11
N ARG A 76 13.37 -7.28 6.89
CA ARG A 76 12.71 -6.72 5.68
C ARG A 76 11.21 -6.95 5.68
N GLN A 77 10.77 -8.17 6.01
CA GLN A 77 9.33 -8.48 6.10
C GLN A 77 8.62 -7.64 7.15
N GLU A 78 9.24 -7.43 8.31
CA GLU A 78 8.69 -6.58 9.37
C GLU A 78 8.60 -5.11 8.93
N SER A 79 9.61 -4.60 8.22
CA SER A 79 9.60 -3.25 7.64
C SER A 79 8.52 -3.08 6.57
N GLU A 80 8.41 -4.04 5.65
CA GLU A 80 7.37 -4.02 4.60
C GLU A 80 5.97 -4.13 5.19
N ALA A 81 5.75 -4.99 6.18
CA ALA A 81 4.48 -5.13 6.88
C ALA A 81 4.08 -3.83 7.59
N SER A 82 5.04 -3.16 8.24
CA SER A 82 4.82 -1.86 8.87
C SER A 82 4.43 -0.78 7.84
N ALA A 83 5.14 -0.72 6.71
CA ALA A 83 4.83 0.22 5.63
C ALA A 83 3.44 -0.03 5.01
N LEU A 84 3.05 -1.30 4.82
CA LEU A 84 1.72 -1.69 4.35
C LEU A 84 0.63 -1.27 5.34
N LEU A 85 0.86 -1.47 6.64
CA LEU A 85 -0.09 -1.06 7.68
C LEU A 85 -0.28 0.46 7.69
N ALA A 86 0.80 1.22 7.61
CA ALA A 86 0.75 2.68 7.52
C ALA A 86 -0.03 3.14 6.27
N ARG A 87 0.21 2.49 5.14
CA ARG A 87 -0.52 2.79 3.89
C ARG A 87 -2.00 2.45 3.97
N ALA A 88 -2.34 1.34 4.63
CA ALA A 88 -3.75 0.96 4.85
C ALA A 88 -4.48 1.99 5.73
N GLN A 89 -3.84 2.50 6.77
CA GLN A 89 -4.38 3.56 7.62
C GLN A 89 -4.57 4.87 6.85
N GLU A 90 -3.60 5.26 6.02
CA GLU A 90 -3.74 6.42 5.14
C GLU A 90 -4.94 6.28 4.18
N ILE A 91 -5.08 5.12 3.53
CA ILE A 91 -6.20 4.83 2.63
C ILE A 91 -7.53 4.92 3.39
N ALA A 92 -7.61 4.37 4.60
CA ALA A 92 -8.82 4.41 5.44
C ALA A 92 -9.19 5.86 5.79
N ALA A 93 -8.21 6.68 6.19
CA ALA A 93 -8.42 8.11 6.47
C ALA A 93 -8.90 8.88 5.23
N ARG A 94 -8.27 8.65 4.07
CA ARG A 94 -8.67 9.28 2.79
C ARG A 94 -10.08 8.88 2.37
N ARG A 95 -10.46 7.60 2.55
CA ARG A 95 -11.84 7.14 2.31
C ARG A 95 -12.85 7.82 3.22
N GLY A 96 -12.54 8.00 4.50
CA GLY A 96 -13.37 8.73 5.44
C GLY A 96 -13.60 10.19 5.03
N GLN A 97 -12.54 10.88 4.62
CA GLN A 97 -12.60 12.25 4.12
C GLN A 97 -13.48 12.37 2.87
N LEU A 98 -13.30 11.46 1.90
CA LEU A 98 -14.10 11.42 0.68
C LEU A 98 -15.57 11.13 0.99
N ALA A 99 -15.86 10.19 1.89
CA ALA A 99 -17.23 9.87 2.29
C ALA A 99 -17.96 11.07 2.91
N ALA A 100 -17.26 11.86 3.74
CA ALA A 100 -17.80 13.08 4.32
C ALA A 100 -18.14 14.15 3.25
N LEU A 101 -17.25 14.34 2.26
CA LEU A 101 -17.50 15.24 1.14
C LEU A 101 -18.67 14.78 0.29
N LEU A 102 -18.76 13.48 -0.03
CA LEU A 102 -19.87 12.89 -0.79
C LEU A 102 -21.21 13.05 -0.06
N GLN A 103 -21.24 12.89 1.26
CA GLN A 103 -22.45 13.09 2.05
C GLN A 103 -22.91 14.57 1.99
N ARG A 104 -21.98 15.51 2.10
CA ARG A 104 -22.27 16.95 1.95
C ARG A 104 -22.76 17.29 0.54
N MET A 105 -22.13 16.74 -0.51
CA MET A 105 -22.58 16.89 -1.90
C MET A 105 -23.99 16.34 -2.12
N SER A 106 -24.30 15.18 -1.55
CA SER A 106 -25.64 14.59 -1.62
C SER A 106 -26.68 15.49 -0.96
N GLY A 107 -26.36 16.08 0.21
CA GLY A 107 -27.21 17.08 0.87
C GLY A 107 -27.44 18.31 -0.02
N LEU A 108 -26.37 18.82 -0.61
CA LEU A 108 -26.43 19.96 -1.51
C LEU A 108 -27.26 19.68 -2.77
N GLY A 109 -27.15 18.47 -3.34
CA GLY A 109 -27.99 18.03 -4.49
C GLY A 109 -29.47 18.01 -4.15
N ARG A 110 -29.85 17.59 -2.93
CA ARG A 110 -31.25 17.64 -2.47
C ARG A 110 -31.76 19.08 -2.35
N MET A 111 -30.97 19.96 -1.74
CA MET A 111 -31.34 21.39 -1.63
C MET A 111 -31.47 22.04 -3.01
N ALA A 112 -30.59 21.75 -3.95
CA ALA A 112 -30.67 22.26 -5.32
C ALA A 112 -31.92 21.74 -6.03
N LYS A 113 -32.32 20.50 -5.83
CA LYS A 113 -33.55 19.92 -6.37
C LYS A 113 -34.80 20.59 -5.79
N GLU A 114 -34.84 20.83 -4.47
CA GLU A 114 -35.95 21.57 -3.84
C GLU A 114 -36.11 22.98 -4.43
N VAL A 115 -34.97 23.67 -4.65
CA VAL A 115 -34.95 24.98 -5.31
C VAL A 115 -35.55 24.89 -6.73
N GLN A 116 -35.16 23.87 -7.49
CA GLN A 116 -35.67 23.65 -8.85
C GLN A 116 -37.19 23.36 -8.87
N GLU A 117 -37.68 22.50 -7.96
CA GLU A 117 -39.11 22.17 -7.84
C GLU A 117 -39.95 23.41 -7.49
N ARG A 118 -39.47 24.27 -6.58
CA ARG A 118 -40.12 25.53 -6.24
C ARG A 118 -40.14 26.52 -7.39
N LEU A 119 -39.08 26.59 -8.20
CA LEU A 119 -39.09 27.39 -9.43
C LEU A 119 -40.16 26.96 -10.43
N GLN A 120 -40.45 25.67 -10.49
CA GLN A 120 -41.43 25.08 -11.42
C GLN A 120 -42.89 25.22 -10.93
N SER A 121 -43.11 25.37 -9.62
CA SER A 121 -44.45 25.44 -9.03
C SER A 121 -45.22 26.75 -9.30
N GLY A 122 -44.61 27.74 -9.95
CA GLY A 122 -45.28 28.91 -10.51
C GLY A 122 -45.66 30.02 -9.54
N ASN A 123 -45.44 29.88 -8.23
CA ASN A 123 -45.69 30.94 -7.26
C ASN A 123 -44.61 30.96 -6.15
N PRO A 124 -43.33 31.18 -6.48
CA PRO A 124 -42.28 31.23 -5.47
C PRO A 124 -42.30 32.58 -4.76
N GLU A 125 -42.17 32.57 -3.44
CA GLU A 125 -41.68 33.75 -2.72
C GLU A 125 -40.24 33.99 -3.19
N VAL A 126 -40.07 34.94 -4.12
CA VAL A 126 -38.81 35.15 -4.87
C VAL A 126 -37.65 35.43 -3.91
N ASP A 127 -37.89 36.17 -2.83
CA ASP A 127 -36.83 36.52 -1.85
C ASP A 127 -36.37 35.30 -1.06
N ASP A 128 -37.29 34.40 -0.60
CA ASP A 128 -36.95 33.14 0.05
C ASP A 128 -36.16 32.22 -0.90
N LEU A 129 -36.59 32.14 -2.14
CA LEU A 129 -35.92 31.31 -3.16
C LEU A 129 -34.52 31.84 -3.47
N GLN A 130 -34.33 33.16 -3.59
CA GLN A 130 -33.01 33.74 -3.79
C GLN A 130 -32.07 33.51 -2.59
N ALA A 131 -32.58 33.59 -1.36
CA ALA A 131 -31.80 33.30 -0.14
C ALA A 131 -31.39 31.83 -0.12
N ARG A 132 -32.28 30.89 -0.46
CA ARG A 132 -31.94 29.46 -0.53
C ARG A 132 -30.90 29.17 -1.62
N MET A 133 -31.02 29.77 -2.79
CA MET A 133 -30.04 29.64 -3.87
C MET A 133 -28.67 30.16 -3.43
N GLN A 134 -28.63 31.28 -2.70
CA GLN A 134 -27.38 31.78 -2.13
C GLN A 134 -26.77 30.79 -1.14
N GLN A 135 -27.58 30.22 -0.24
CA GLN A 135 -27.11 29.21 0.71
C GLN A 135 -26.51 27.99 0.02
N VAL A 136 -27.19 27.47 -1.02
CA VAL A 136 -26.67 26.33 -1.82
C VAL A 136 -25.34 26.70 -2.49
N ALA A 137 -25.21 27.93 -3.01
CA ALA A 137 -23.96 28.40 -3.61
C ALA A 137 -22.82 28.54 -2.58
N ASP A 138 -23.11 29.00 -1.38
CA ASP A 138 -22.12 29.17 -0.30
C ASP A 138 -21.67 27.80 0.24
N ASP A 139 -22.59 26.86 0.40
CA ASP A 139 -22.29 25.48 0.81
C ASP A 139 -21.45 24.77 -0.27
N ALA A 140 -21.77 24.99 -1.56
CA ALA A 140 -20.95 24.47 -2.67
C ALA A 140 -19.52 25.03 -2.63
N ALA A 141 -19.37 26.33 -2.37
CA ALA A 141 -18.05 26.97 -2.21
C ALA A 141 -17.28 26.40 -1.01
N GLY A 142 -17.97 26.02 0.06
CA GLY A 142 -17.37 25.32 1.21
C GLY A 142 -16.83 23.95 0.84
N ILE A 143 -17.64 23.14 0.12
CA ILE A 143 -17.22 21.79 -0.35
C ILE A 143 -16.05 21.92 -1.34
N GLU A 144 -16.10 22.88 -2.28
CA GLU A 144 -15.01 23.12 -3.24
C GLU A 144 -13.68 23.38 -2.52
N ARG A 145 -13.68 24.28 -1.54
CA ARG A 145 -12.48 24.62 -0.75
C ARG A 145 -11.95 23.42 0.03
N ASP A 146 -12.82 22.66 0.69
CA ASP A 146 -12.43 21.50 1.48
C ASP A 146 -11.90 20.37 0.59
N ALA A 147 -12.56 20.11 -0.54
CA ALA A 147 -12.12 19.15 -1.53
C ALA A 147 -10.76 19.51 -2.13
N ARG A 148 -10.52 20.79 -2.43
CA ARG A 148 -9.23 21.28 -2.93
C ARG A 148 -8.11 21.12 -1.90
N LYS A 149 -8.37 21.45 -0.62
CA LYS A 149 -7.40 21.26 0.46
C LYS A 149 -7.03 19.78 0.67
N GLN A 150 -7.97 18.90 0.40
CA GLN A 150 -7.79 17.46 0.53
C GLN A 150 -7.37 16.78 -0.78
N GLU A 151 -7.09 17.56 -1.83
CA GLU A 151 -6.66 17.07 -3.15
C GLU A 151 -7.66 16.13 -3.85
N PHE A 152 -8.96 16.31 -3.58
CA PHE A 152 -10.05 15.62 -4.30
C PHE A 152 -10.53 16.51 -5.48
N GLU A 153 -9.74 16.58 -6.54
CA GLU A 153 -9.98 17.48 -7.68
C GLU A 153 -11.35 17.30 -8.35
N ASP A 154 -11.81 16.06 -8.49
CA ASP A 154 -13.10 15.78 -9.13
C ASP A 154 -14.27 16.34 -8.29
N MET A 155 -14.18 16.18 -6.97
CA MET A 155 -15.17 16.76 -6.04
C MET A 155 -15.14 18.28 -6.05
N SER A 156 -13.94 18.88 -6.09
CA SER A 156 -13.77 20.32 -6.20
C SER A 156 -14.43 20.86 -7.48
N ARG A 157 -14.18 20.22 -8.64
CA ARG A 157 -14.78 20.62 -9.93
C ARG A 157 -16.30 20.45 -9.96
N GLN A 158 -16.81 19.38 -9.37
CA GLN A 158 -18.27 19.16 -9.29
C GLN A 158 -18.96 20.22 -8.43
N ALA A 159 -18.38 20.55 -7.27
CA ALA A 159 -18.91 21.57 -6.38
C ALA A 159 -18.87 22.96 -7.04
N GLU A 160 -17.77 23.31 -7.72
CA GLU A 160 -17.65 24.55 -8.48
C GLU A 160 -18.70 24.64 -9.60
N THR A 161 -18.89 23.56 -10.37
CA THR A 161 -19.90 23.53 -11.45
C THR A 161 -21.30 23.77 -10.89
N LEU A 162 -21.67 23.08 -9.81
CA LEU A 162 -22.96 23.26 -9.16
C LEU A 162 -23.15 24.69 -8.67
N ARG A 163 -22.13 25.27 -8.02
CA ARG A 163 -22.14 26.68 -7.58
C ARG A 163 -22.42 27.63 -8.74
N GLN A 164 -21.71 27.48 -9.85
CA GLN A 164 -21.89 28.32 -11.04
C GLN A 164 -23.30 28.22 -11.61
N GLN A 165 -23.85 27.00 -11.69
CA GLN A 165 -25.22 26.76 -12.17
C GLN A 165 -26.27 27.45 -11.28
N ILE A 166 -26.15 27.33 -9.97
CA ILE A 166 -27.07 27.96 -9.00
C ILE A 166 -26.97 29.48 -9.07
N LEU A 167 -25.77 30.05 -9.13
CA LEU A 167 -25.60 31.50 -9.25
C LEU A 167 -26.16 32.05 -10.57
N ALA A 168 -25.97 31.33 -11.68
CA ALA A 168 -26.55 31.69 -12.97
C ALA A 168 -28.11 31.69 -12.94
N ALA A 169 -28.69 30.67 -12.31
CA ALA A 169 -30.15 30.56 -12.14
C ALA A 169 -30.66 31.71 -11.24
N ARG A 170 -29.98 32.01 -10.11
CA ARG A 170 -30.32 33.13 -9.22
C ARG A 170 -30.33 34.49 -9.96
N ASN A 171 -29.26 34.72 -10.75
CA ASN A 171 -29.14 35.96 -11.50
C ASN A 171 -30.28 36.12 -12.56
N LYS A 172 -30.65 35.04 -13.24
CA LYS A 172 -31.81 35.05 -14.18
C LYS A 172 -33.12 35.40 -13.46
N LEU A 173 -33.33 34.81 -12.27
CA LEU A 173 -34.52 35.11 -11.45
C LEU A 173 -34.58 36.60 -11.05
N GLY A 174 -33.42 37.17 -10.65
CA GLY A 174 -33.36 38.60 -10.32
C GLY A 174 -33.56 39.55 -11.48
N LEU A 175 -33.24 39.14 -12.72
CA LEU A 175 -33.49 39.93 -13.91
C LEU A 175 -34.99 39.91 -14.34
N LEU A 176 -35.70 38.81 -14.11
CA LEU A 176 -37.13 38.70 -14.37
C LEU A 176 -37.93 39.65 -13.46
N ARG A 177 -37.59 39.75 -12.18
CA ARG A 177 -38.21 40.66 -11.21
C ARG A 177 -38.05 42.17 -11.58
N LYS A 178 -36.97 42.54 -12.26
CA LYS A 178 -36.75 43.96 -12.66
C LYS A 178 -37.55 44.40 -13.90
N LYS A 179 -38.21 43.46 -14.58
CA LYS A 179 -39.01 43.70 -15.78
C LYS A 179 -40.52 43.76 -15.52
N GLU A 180 -40.93 43.39 -14.31
CA GLU A 180 -42.28 43.63 -13.77
C GLU A 180 -42.33 44.92 -12.96
#